data_7c2ebc4a327ddf5cad0187aa1a86ba6e
#
_entry.id   7c2ebc4a327ddf5cad0187aa1a86ba6e
#
_cell.length_a   1.000
_cell.length_b   1.000
_cell.length_c   1.000
_cell.angle_alpha   90.00
_cell.angle_beta   90.00
_cell.angle_gamma   90.00
#
_symmetry.space_group_name_H-M   'P 1'
#
loop_
_entity.id
_entity.type
_entity.pdbx_description
1 polymer ?
#
loop_
_entity_poly.entity_id
_entity_poly.type
_entity_poly.pdbx_seq_one_letter_code
_entity_poly.pdbx_strand_id
1 'polypeptide(L)'
;MKEVKSPKKPLLYYYGIVLLIIIVFNVLVTPMLTKTMVKEVDYGTFMSKIEDKKIDDVQIEDNQILFTDKDDKNTIYKTGVMEDPTLTERLYKAGAKFSKEIDQQMSPVASFLLTGVLPLVLFIALGQYMSRKMMNQMGGKNSMAFGMGKSNAKVYVPSTEGIRFSDVAGEEEAKENLQEIVDYLHNPEKYTRVGASMPKGVLLVGPPGTGKTMLAKAVAGESNVPFFSMSGSEFVEMFVGMGASKVRDLFKQAKEKAPCIVFIDEIDAIGKKRDGQMAGGNDEREQTLNQLLTEMDGFEGNNGVIILAATNRPESLDPALTRPGRFDRRVPVELPDLEGREAILKVHAKKVQLSDDVDFHTIARMASGASGAELANIVNEAALRAVRDNREVVTEADLEESIEVVIAGYQKKNAILSAQEKKVVSYHEIGHALVAAMQTHSAPVQKITIIPRTSGALGYTMQVEQGDKYLLTKKELENKIATFTGGRAAEEVVFGEVTTGASNDIEQATKIARSMITRYGMSDDFDMVAMETVTNQYLGGDASLACSADTQKEIDRQVVELVKREHEKAKKILLDNRQKLDDLANYLYEKETITGDEFMAILNGNDVQAEAKAETAIEAKEADDNEKTV
;
A
#
# COMPACT_ATOMS: atom_id res chain seq x y z
N MET A 1 14.47 9.41 13.96
CA MET A 1 13.29 9.90 14.70
C MET A 1 12.62 8.73 15.40
N LYS A 2 12.33 8.83 16.70
CA LYS A 2 11.62 7.77 17.44
C LYS A 2 10.12 8.08 17.47
N GLU A 3 9.30 7.09 17.11
CA GLU A 3 7.84 7.17 17.23
C GLU A 3 7.43 7.07 18.71
N VAL A 4 6.69 8.06 19.20
CA VAL A 4 6.15 8.02 20.56
C VAL A 4 4.80 7.30 20.54
N LYS A 5 4.80 6.02 20.93
CA LYS A 5 3.55 5.26 21.14
C LYS A 5 2.89 5.71 22.44
N SER A 6 1.66 6.23 22.36
CA SER A 6 0.85 6.45 23.55
C SER A 6 0.47 5.10 24.18
N PRO A 7 0.60 4.92 25.51
CA PRO A 7 0.25 3.68 26.17
C PRO A 7 -1.28 3.52 26.22
N LYS A 8 -1.86 2.85 25.23
CA LYS A 8 -3.27 2.44 25.27
C LYS A 8 -3.36 1.04 25.87
N LYS A 9 -3.90 0.92 27.11
CA LYS A 9 -4.35 -0.38 27.58
C LYS A 9 -5.53 -0.82 26.70
N PRO A 10 -5.53 -2.04 26.17
CA PRO A 10 -6.58 -2.47 25.25
C PRO A 10 -7.93 -2.51 25.94
N LEU A 11 -8.98 -2.10 25.25
CA LEU A 11 -10.39 -2.08 25.72
C LEU A 11 -10.81 -3.47 26.25
N LEU A 12 -10.24 -4.53 25.71
CA LEU A 12 -10.40 -5.92 26.15
C LEU A 12 -10.10 -6.12 27.66
N TYR A 13 -9.17 -5.36 28.23
CA TYR A 13 -8.84 -5.47 29.65
C TYR A 13 -10.01 -5.04 30.55
N TYR A 14 -10.76 -4.02 30.17
CA TYR A 14 -11.92 -3.54 30.93
C TYR A 14 -13.13 -4.47 30.76
N TYR A 15 -13.36 -5.00 29.56
CA TYR A 15 -14.37 -6.04 29.35
C TYR A 15 -14.05 -7.33 30.10
N GLY A 16 -12.78 -7.71 30.20
CA GLY A 16 -12.33 -8.84 31.00
C GLY A 16 -12.64 -8.68 32.51
N ILE A 17 -12.47 -7.48 33.07
CA ILE A 17 -12.80 -7.20 34.45
C ILE A 17 -14.30 -7.27 34.69
N VAL A 18 -15.13 -6.69 33.83
CA VAL A 18 -16.59 -6.75 33.94
C VAL A 18 -17.10 -8.18 33.82
N LEU A 19 -16.57 -8.95 32.89
CA LEU A 19 -16.90 -10.36 32.72
C LEU A 19 -16.52 -11.18 33.96
N LEU A 20 -15.34 -10.91 34.53
CA LEU A 20 -14.88 -11.56 35.76
C LEU A 20 -15.81 -11.26 36.96
N ILE A 21 -16.27 -10.02 37.10
CA ILE A 21 -17.22 -9.63 38.16
C ILE A 21 -18.56 -10.35 37.99
N ILE A 22 -19.07 -10.45 36.74
CA ILE A 22 -20.31 -11.18 36.45
C ILE A 22 -20.17 -12.67 36.76
N ILE A 23 -19.03 -13.28 36.38
CA ILE A 23 -18.76 -14.71 36.65
C ILE A 23 -18.66 -14.94 38.18
N VAL A 24 -17.92 -14.11 38.90
CA VAL A 24 -17.78 -14.20 40.38
C VAL A 24 -19.14 -14.04 41.06
N PHE A 25 -19.97 -13.12 40.63
CA PHE A 25 -21.33 -12.94 41.16
C PHE A 25 -22.22 -14.17 40.92
N ASN A 26 -22.23 -14.71 39.70
CA ASN A 26 -23.00 -15.92 39.38
C ASN A 26 -22.49 -17.19 40.09
N VAL A 27 -21.18 -17.33 40.26
CA VAL A 27 -20.60 -18.55 40.84
C VAL A 27 -20.64 -18.53 42.38
N LEU A 28 -20.49 -17.35 43.03
CA LEU A 28 -20.42 -17.24 44.49
C LEU A 28 -21.76 -16.84 45.14
N VAL A 29 -22.52 -15.95 44.54
CA VAL A 29 -23.72 -15.36 45.17
C VAL A 29 -24.98 -16.17 44.85
N THR A 30 -25.17 -16.64 43.65
CA THR A 30 -26.36 -17.43 43.28
C THR A 30 -26.48 -18.76 44.02
N PRO A 31 -25.43 -19.57 44.23
CA PRO A 31 -25.54 -20.81 45.03
C PRO A 31 -25.75 -20.57 46.50
N MET A 32 -25.35 -19.38 47.02
CA MET A 32 -25.53 -19.04 48.45
C MET A 32 -26.98 -18.68 48.78
N LEU A 33 -27.74 -18.23 47.79
CA LEU A 33 -29.17 -17.91 47.87
C LEU A 33 -30.10 -19.10 47.67
N THR A 34 -29.62 -20.23 47.10
CA THR A 34 -30.45 -21.40 46.71
C THR A 34 -30.15 -22.65 47.54
N LYS A 35 -29.52 -22.56 48.70
CA LYS A 35 -29.20 -23.71 49.57
C LYS A 35 -30.38 -24.22 50.39
N THR A 36 -31.59 -24.36 49.86
CA THR A 36 -32.62 -25.24 50.40
C THR A 36 -32.75 -26.44 49.45
N MET A 37 -32.36 -27.64 49.90
CA MET A 37 -32.52 -28.86 49.11
C MET A 37 -34.01 -29.20 49.00
N VAL A 38 -34.64 -28.88 47.91
CA VAL A 38 -36.01 -29.31 47.60
C VAL A 38 -35.91 -30.63 46.84
N LYS A 39 -36.46 -31.69 47.40
CA LYS A 39 -36.50 -33.03 46.80
C LYS A 39 -37.88 -33.34 46.22
N GLU A 40 -37.94 -33.62 44.95
CA GLU A 40 -39.19 -33.98 44.30
C GLU A 40 -39.57 -35.43 44.57
N VAL A 41 -40.80 -35.68 44.94
CA VAL A 41 -41.34 -37.01 45.21
C VAL A 41 -42.75 -37.14 44.55
N ASP A 42 -43.14 -38.36 44.25
CA ASP A 42 -44.47 -38.64 43.73
C ASP A 42 -45.57 -38.49 44.82
N TYR A 43 -46.81 -38.25 44.36
CA TYR A 43 -47.96 -38.04 45.28
C TYR A 43 -48.24 -39.28 46.12
N GLY A 44 -47.99 -40.49 45.62
CA GLY A 44 -48.13 -41.76 46.38
C GLY A 44 -47.19 -41.82 47.58
N THR A 45 -45.94 -41.37 47.41
CA THR A 45 -44.96 -41.28 48.50
C THR A 45 -45.38 -40.24 49.54
N PHE A 46 -45.97 -39.12 49.12
CA PHE A 46 -46.54 -38.11 50.02
C PHE A 46 -47.70 -38.73 50.85
N MET A 47 -48.61 -39.49 50.20
CA MET A 47 -49.72 -40.15 50.87
C MET A 47 -49.29 -41.22 51.86
N SER A 48 -48.30 -42.04 51.50
CA SER A 48 -47.71 -43.02 52.40
C SER A 48 -47.13 -42.39 53.67
N LYS A 49 -46.46 -41.24 53.52
CA LYS A 49 -45.86 -40.49 54.66
C LYS A 49 -46.96 -39.84 55.54
N ILE A 50 -48.15 -39.51 54.98
CA ILE A 50 -49.32 -39.06 55.77
C ILE A 50 -49.83 -40.19 56.62
N GLU A 51 -50.02 -41.40 56.05
CA GLU A 51 -50.51 -42.60 56.72
C GLU A 51 -49.56 -43.03 57.85
N ASP A 52 -48.25 -42.97 57.61
CA ASP A 52 -47.20 -43.25 58.56
C ASP A 52 -47.02 -42.18 59.66
N LYS A 53 -47.78 -41.07 59.62
CA LYS A 53 -47.74 -39.91 60.53
C LYS A 53 -46.37 -39.23 60.61
N LYS A 54 -45.55 -39.33 59.54
CA LYS A 54 -44.17 -38.79 59.48
C LYS A 54 -44.10 -37.35 59.00
N ILE A 55 -45.17 -36.78 58.54
CA ILE A 55 -45.18 -35.39 58.07
C ILE A 55 -45.30 -34.41 59.22
N ASP A 56 -44.44 -33.33 59.21
CA ASP A 56 -44.45 -32.29 60.24
C ASP A 56 -45.23 -31.05 59.76
N ASP A 57 -44.87 -30.45 58.63
CA ASP A 57 -45.52 -29.25 58.07
C ASP A 57 -45.82 -29.44 56.60
N VAL A 58 -46.96 -28.95 56.14
CA VAL A 58 -47.45 -29.04 54.76
C VAL A 58 -47.92 -27.67 54.29
N GLN A 59 -47.34 -27.16 53.24
CA GLN A 59 -47.77 -25.94 52.57
C GLN A 59 -48.34 -26.30 51.23
N ILE A 60 -49.62 -25.98 51.05
CA ILE A 60 -50.35 -26.24 49.80
C ILE A 60 -50.33 -24.97 48.96
N GLU A 61 -49.68 -25.04 47.81
CA GLU A 61 -49.65 -24.01 46.78
C GLU A 61 -50.62 -24.41 45.64
N ASP A 62 -50.88 -23.53 44.71
CA ASP A 62 -51.85 -23.80 43.65
C ASP A 62 -51.43 -24.97 42.73
N ASN A 63 -50.18 -25.18 42.48
CA ASN A 63 -49.66 -26.22 41.56
C ASN A 63 -48.79 -27.30 42.24
N GLN A 64 -48.42 -27.10 43.53
CA GLN A 64 -47.53 -28.04 44.25
C GLN A 64 -47.82 -28.06 45.72
N ILE A 65 -47.43 -29.14 46.37
CA ILE A 65 -47.49 -29.30 47.81
C ILE A 65 -46.06 -29.42 48.30
N LEU A 66 -45.66 -28.53 49.18
CA LEU A 66 -44.37 -28.59 49.86
C LEU A 66 -44.59 -29.18 51.26
N PHE A 67 -43.74 -30.11 51.66
CA PHE A 67 -43.86 -30.70 53.00
C PHE A 67 -42.49 -31.07 53.58
N THR A 68 -42.45 -31.11 54.91
CA THR A 68 -41.27 -31.54 55.68
C THR A 68 -41.57 -32.82 56.44
N ASP A 69 -40.55 -33.68 56.56
CA ASP A 69 -40.61 -34.91 57.33
C ASP A 69 -40.16 -34.66 58.78
N LYS A 70 -40.82 -35.34 59.78
CA LYS A 70 -40.44 -35.23 61.18
C LYS A 70 -39.06 -35.74 61.46
N ASP A 71 -38.59 -36.73 60.65
CA ASP A 71 -37.27 -37.36 60.79
C ASP A 71 -36.16 -36.57 60.08
N ASP A 72 -36.56 -35.68 59.08
CA ASP A 72 -35.59 -34.87 58.33
C ASP A 72 -36.16 -33.46 58.07
N LYS A 73 -35.99 -32.59 59.06
CA LYS A 73 -36.50 -31.20 59.02
C LYS A 73 -35.72 -30.25 58.09
N ASN A 74 -34.57 -30.68 57.58
CA ASN A 74 -33.73 -29.84 56.76
C ASN A 74 -34.00 -30.00 55.25
N THR A 75 -34.75 -31.06 54.84
CA THR A 75 -35.11 -31.30 53.47
C THR A 75 -36.57 -30.96 53.23
N ILE A 76 -36.84 -30.06 52.30
CA ILE A 76 -38.19 -29.76 51.83
C ILE A 76 -38.54 -30.73 50.68
N TYR A 77 -39.61 -31.46 50.81
CA TYR A 77 -40.14 -32.31 49.76
C TYR A 77 -41.21 -31.56 48.98
N LYS A 78 -41.27 -31.74 47.68
CA LYS A 78 -42.34 -31.21 46.84
C LYS A 78 -43.01 -32.30 46.04
N THR A 79 -44.32 -32.20 45.88
CA THR A 79 -45.12 -33.05 45.01
C THR A 79 -46.17 -32.22 44.28
N GLY A 80 -46.67 -32.72 43.16
CA GLY A 80 -47.79 -32.07 42.43
C GLY A 80 -49.10 -32.18 43.18
N VAL A 81 -49.96 -31.18 43.02
CA VAL A 81 -51.33 -31.19 43.58
C VAL A 81 -52.19 -32.16 42.80
N MET A 82 -52.92 -33.07 43.48
CA MET A 82 -53.97 -33.89 42.93
C MET A 82 -55.31 -33.53 43.59
N GLU A 83 -56.43 -33.61 42.83
CA GLU A 83 -57.78 -33.35 43.41
C GLU A 83 -58.16 -34.47 44.36
N ASP A 84 -57.89 -34.29 45.66
CA ASP A 84 -58.26 -35.18 46.74
C ASP A 84 -59.09 -34.42 47.78
N PRO A 85 -60.45 -34.55 47.75
CA PRO A 85 -61.29 -33.89 48.74
C PRO A 85 -61.09 -34.33 50.17
N THR A 86 -60.41 -35.46 50.40
CA THR A 86 -60.18 -36.03 51.73
C THR A 86 -58.77 -35.66 52.30
N LEU A 87 -57.93 -34.96 51.53
CA LEU A 87 -56.55 -34.59 51.91
C LEU A 87 -56.49 -33.81 53.24
N THR A 88 -57.36 -32.84 53.42
CA THR A 88 -57.41 -32.00 54.63
C THR A 88 -57.77 -32.83 55.86
N GLU A 89 -58.73 -33.78 55.74
CA GLU A 89 -59.11 -34.66 56.83
C GLU A 89 -57.99 -35.66 57.19
N ARG A 90 -57.26 -36.17 56.20
CA ARG A 90 -56.13 -37.08 56.40
C ARG A 90 -54.94 -36.36 57.04
N LEU A 91 -54.60 -35.13 56.63
CA LEU A 91 -53.57 -34.31 57.24
C LEU A 91 -53.91 -33.99 58.69
N TYR A 92 -55.16 -33.66 58.98
CA TYR A 92 -55.65 -33.42 60.37
C TYR A 92 -55.51 -34.66 61.24
N LYS A 93 -55.95 -35.82 60.75
CA LYS A 93 -55.80 -37.11 61.45
C LYS A 93 -54.34 -37.55 61.63
N ALA A 94 -53.44 -37.18 60.71
CA ALA A 94 -52.03 -37.44 60.80
C ALA A 94 -51.32 -36.51 61.83
N GLY A 95 -51.99 -35.43 62.27
CA GLY A 95 -51.42 -34.45 63.18
C GLY A 95 -50.34 -33.56 62.55
N ALA A 96 -50.38 -33.41 61.23
CA ALA A 96 -49.49 -32.51 60.49
C ALA A 96 -50.02 -31.08 60.58
N LYS A 97 -49.14 -30.11 60.66
CA LYS A 97 -49.49 -28.71 60.44
C LYS A 97 -49.67 -28.47 58.98
N PHE A 98 -50.75 -27.85 58.56
CA PHE A 98 -50.96 -27.54 57.15
C PHE A 98 -51.56 -26.16 56.98
N SER A 99 -51.10 -25.46 55.90
CA SER A 99 -51.55 -24.14 55.54
C SER A 99 -51.64 -24.03 54.03
N LYS A 100 -52.54 -23.19 53.54
CA LYS A 100 -52.50 -22.73 52.14
C LYS A 100 -51.84 -21.38 52.13
N GLU A 101 -50.90 -21.17 51.21
CA GLU A 101 -50.22 -19.91 51.07
C GLU A 101 -51.23 -18.80 50.76
N ILE A 102 -51.18 -17.72 51.53
CA ILE A 102 -51.93 -16.51 51.25
C ILE A 102 -51.00 -15.63 50.42
N ASP A 103 -51.24 -15.57 49.14
CA ASP A 103 -50.48 -14.78 48.19
C ASP A 103 -50.51 -13.31 48.61
N GLN A 104 -49.49 -12.86 49.34
CA GLN A 104 -49.28 -11.44 49.60
C GLN A 104 -48.69 -10.83 48.35
N GLN A 105 -49.51 -10.51 47.37
CA GLN A 105 -49.09 -9.78 46.18
C GLN A 105 -48.47 -8.46 46.64
N MET A 106 -47.13 -8.37 46.55
CA MET A 106 -46.46 -7.09 46.58
C MET A 106 -47.11 -6.19 45.52
N SER A 107 -47.43 -4.95 45.89
CA SER A 107 -48.09 -4.06 44.94
C SER A 107 -47.29 -4.02 43.63
N PRO A 108 -47.96 -4.05 42.45
CA PRO A 108 -47.28 -4.04 41.16
C PRO A 108 -46.27 -2.91 41.01
N VAL A 109 -46.51 -1.80 41.72
CA VAL A 109 -45.62 -0.64 41.77
C VAL A 109 -44.33 -0.96 42.55
N ALA A 110 -44.44 -1.66 43.70
CA ALA A 110 -43.27 -2.04 44.51
C ALA A 110 -42.40 -3.08 43.80
N SER A 111 -43.02 -4.04 43.10
CA SER A 111 -42.32 -5.02 42.27
C SER A 111 -41.60 -4.34 41.11
N PHE A 112 -42.25 -3.44 40.38
CA PHE A 112 -41.64 -2.67 39.26
C PHE A 112 -40.50 -1.79 39.75
N LEU A 113 -40.63 -1.14 40.91
CA LEU A 113 -39.53 -0.33 41.50
C LEU A 113 -38.33 -1.17 41.91
N LEU A 114 -38.56 -2.36 42.47
CA LEU A 114 -37.48 -3.20 43.00
C LEU A 114 -36.74 -3.97 41.89
N THR A 115 -37.46 -4.47 40.90
CA THR A 115 -36.86 -5.30 39.83
C THR A 115 -36.48 -4.51 38.57
N GLY A 116 -37.13 -3.37 38.31
CA GLY A 116 -36.85 -2.55 37.10
C GLY A 116 -36.05 -1.29 37.42
N VAL A 117 -36.54 -0.46 38.35
CA VAL A 117 -35.96 0.88 38.58
C VAL A 117 -34.71 0.84 39.45
N LEU A 118 -34.68 0.04 40.52
CA LEU A 118 -33.54 -0.03 41.42
C LEU A 118 -32.25 -0.52 40.74
N PRO A 119 -32.24 -1.60 39.91
CA PRO A 119 -31.06 -2.01 39.15
C PRO A 119 -30.59 -0.95 38.15
N LEU A 120 -31.52 -0.25 37.49
CA LEU A 120 -31.22 0.81 36.53
C LEU A 120 -30.54 2.01 37.24
N VAL A 121 -31.07 2.44 38.41
CA VAL A 121 -30.48 3.54 39.20
C VAL A 121 -29.11 3.14 39.73
N LEU A 122 -28.95 1.89 40.19
CA LEU A 122 -27.65 1.36 40.63
C LEU A 122 -26.64 1.33 39.46
N PHE A 123 -27.08 0.92 38.29
CA PHE A 123 -26.23 0.87 37.09
C PHE A 123 -25.81 2.28 36.66
N ILE A 124 -26.71 3.25 36.69
CA ILE A 124 -26.42 4.66 36.39
C ILE A 124 -25.47 5.24 37.44
N ALA A 125 -25.71 5.00 38.72
CA ALA A 125 -24.88 5.48 39.81
C ALA A 125 -23.47 4.88 39.80
N LEU A 126 -23.36 3.57 39.51
CA LEU A 126 -22.09 2.87 39.37
C LEU A 126 -21.33 3.37 38.12
N GLY A 127 -22.04 3.56 37.01
CA GLY A 127 -21.52 4.14 35.78
C GLY A 127 -20.98 5.57 35.99
N GLN A 128 -21.72 6.41 36.69
CA GLN A 128 -21.24 7.76 37.06
C GLN A 128 -20.06 7.74 38.03
N TYR A 129 -20.07 6.85 39.00
CA TYR A 129 -18.95 6.69 39.94
C TYR A 129 -17.69 6.22 39.24
N MET A 130 -17.79 5.21 38.36
CA MET A 130 -16.67 4.73 37.55
C MET A 130 -16.19 5.80 36.55
N SER A 131 -17.10 6.52 35.91
CA SER A 131 -16.79 7.63 35.02
C SER A 131 -16.03 8.74 35.73
N ARG A 132 -16.46 9.14 36.94
CA ARG A 132 -15.75 10.14 37.77
C ARG A 132 -14.38 9.66 38.23
N LYS A 133 -14.25 8.38 38.61
CA LYS A 133 -12.95 7.80 39.02
C LYS A 133 -11.98 7.67 37.87
N MET A 134 -12.46 7.29 36.66
CA MET A 134 -11.67 7.27 35.41
C MET A 134 -11.29 8.68 34.96
N MET A 135 -12.17 9.67 35.14
CA MET A 135 -11.89 11.06 34.77
C MET A 135 -10.82 11.69 35.67
N ASN A 136 -10.75 11.34 36.96
CA ASN A 136 -9.72 11.82 37.87
C ASN A 136 -8.36 11.13 37.70
N GLN A 137 -8.30 9.91 37.14
CA GLN A 137 -7.06 9.19 36.81
C GLN A 137 -6.49 9.53 35.41
N MET A 138 -7.29 10.10 34.53
CA MET A 138 -6.90 10.47 33.18
C MET A 138 -6.83 12.00 32.97
N GLY A 139 -6.46 12.75 33.96
CA GLY A 139 -6.13 14.18 33.90
C GLY A 139 -6.59 14.92 32.63
N GLY A 140 -7.85 15.36 32.58
CA GLY A 140 -8.27 16.23 31.50
C GLY A 140 -9.68 15.94 30.95
N LYS A 141 -10.50 16.97 30.99
CA LYS A 141 -11.85 17.06 30.43
C LYS A 141 -11.91 16.57 28.99
N ASN A 142 -12.44 15.35 28.77
CA ASN A 142 -13.10 15.06 27.49
C ASN A 142 -13.88 13.73 27.58
N SER A 143 -15.16 13.80 27.30
CA SER A 143 -16.11 12.68 27.27
C SER A 143 -15.79 11.68 26.15
N MET A 144 -16.13 10.41 26.33
CA MET A 144 -15.91 9.31 25.35
C MET A 144 -16.50 9.60 23.95
N ALA A 145 -17.54 10.44 23.85
CA ALA A 145 -18.12 10.85 22.57
C ALA A 145 -17.19 11.75 21.72
N PHE A 146 -16.18 12.41 22.33
CA PHE A 146 -15.24 13.31 21.64
C PHE A 146 -13.86 12.69 21.35
N GLY A 147 -13.62 11.44 21.72
CA GLY A 147 -12.36 10.76 21.42
C GLY A 147 -12.24 10.29 19.96
N MET A 148 -13.33 10.23 19.22
CA MET A 148 -13.35 9.78 17.81
C MET A 148 -12.80 10.82 16.83
N GLY A 149 -12.68 12.09 17.23
CA GLY A 149 -12.14 13.17 16.38
C GLY A 149 -10.67 13.51 16.66
N LYS A 150 -9.94 12.71 17.43
CA LYS A 150 -8.51 12.96 17.67
C LYS A 150 -7.69 12.49 16.47
N SER A 151 -6.75 13.32 16.05
CA SER A 151 -5.76 12.99 15.06
C SER A 151 -4.91 11.80 15.53
N ASN A 152 -4.74 10.80 14.66
CA ASN A 152 -3.80 9.70 14.87
C ASN A 152 -2.43 10.03 14.26
N ALA A 153 -2.11 11.31 14.09
CA ALA A 153 -0.84 11.74 13.51
C ALA A 153 0.33 11.08 14.24
N LYS A 154 1.24 10.49 13.48
CA LYS A 154 2.49 9.97 14.02
C LYS A 154 3.39 11.15 14.33
N VAL A 155 3.69 11.35 15.61
CA VAL A 155 4.58 12.42 16.06
C VAL A 155 5.98 11.84 16.19
N TYR A 156 6.89 12.31 15.37
CA TYR A 156 8.31 11.99 15.47
C TYR A 156 9.01 13.14 16.20
N VAL A 157 9.67 12.84 17.29
CA VAL A 157 10.52 13.80 18.00
C VAL A 157 11.94 13.79 17.43
N PRO A 158 12.69 14.89 17.50
CA PRO A 158 14.07 14.93 17.08
C PRO A 158 14.88 13.81 17.73
N SER A 159 15.64 13.07 16.95
CA SER A 159 16.57 12.05 17.45
C SER A 159 17.89 12.14 16.68
N THR A 160 18.98 11.79 17.33
CA THR A 160 20.31 11.74 16.71
C THR A 160 20.42 10.71 15.58
N GLU A 161 19.47 9.78 15.49
CA GLU A 161 19.38 8.73 14.44
C GLU A 161 18.30 9.06 13.37
N GLY A 162 17.97 10.34 13.17
CA GLY A 162 17.00 10.77 12.16
C GLY A 162 17.54 10.68 10.74
N ILE A 163 16.65 10.45 9.77
CA ILE A 163 16.99 10.52 8.33
C ILE A 163 17.42 11.94 8.02
N ARG A 164 18.53 12.09 7.30
CA ARG A 164 19.11 13.36 6.84
C ARG A 164 19.20 13.41 5.31
N PHE A 165 19.52 14.57 4.75
CA PHE A 165 19.73 14.70 3.29
C PHE A 165 20.88 13.82 2.79
N SER A 166 21.87 13.53 3.63
CA SER A 166 22.94 12.58 3.31
C SER A 166 22.47 11.14 3.10
N ASP A 167 21.31 10.79 3.65
CA ASP A 167 20.70 9.46 3.51
C ASP A 167 19.77 9.36 2.29
N VAL A 168 19.52 10.51 1.62
CA VAL A 168 18.71 10.62 0.40
C VAL A 168 19.68 10.88 -0.75
N ALA A 169 19.84 9.90 -1.61
CA ALA A 169 20.65 10.03 -2.82
C ALA A 169 19.78 10.47 -3.99
N GLY A 170 20.37 11.17 -4.95
CA GLY A 170 19.67 11.81 -6.06
C GLY A 170 18.84 13.01 -5.63
N GLU A 171 18.03 13.56 -6.53
CA GLU A 171 17.09 14.65 -6.26
C GLU A 171 17.76 15.94 -5.75
N GLU A 172 18.89 16.31 -6.32
CA GLU A 172 19.70 17.44 -5.80
C GLU A 172 18.93 18.77 -5.88
N GLU A 173 18.16 19.01 -6.95
CA GLU A 173 17.33 20.20 -7.11
C GLU A 173 16.21 20.26 -6.06
N ALA A 174 15.60 19.12 -5.76
CA ALA A 174 14.58 19.03 -4.71
C ALA A 174 15.19 19.29 -3.33
N LYS A 175 16.38 18.75 -3.05
CA LYS A 175 17.13 19.00 -1.81
C LYS A 175 17.51 20.45 -1.65
N GLU A 176 18.02 21.12 -2.71
CA GLU A 176 18.38 22.52 -2.69
C GLU A 176 17.17 23.40 -2.34
N ASN A 177 16.02 23.16 -2.99
CA ASN A 177 14.78 23.84 -2.69
C ASN A 177 14.31 23.64 -1.24
N LEU A 178 14.51 22.44 -0.70
CA LEU A 178 14.10 22.09 0.66
C LEU A 178 15.11 22.57 1.71
N GLN A 179 16.39 22.73 1.35
CA GLN A 179 17.43 23.30 2.21
C GLN A 179 17.12 24.73 2.64
N GLU A 180 16.45 25.53 1.78
CA GLU A 180 15.99 26.85 2.17
C GLU A 180 14.99 26.82 3.32
N ILE A 181 14.16 25.77 3.38
CA ILE A 181 13.19 25.57 4.47
C ILE A 181 13.93 25.23 5.77
N VAL A 182 14.94 24.38 5.70
CA VAL A 182 15.80 24.04 6.83
C VAL A 182 16.50 25.29 7.37
N ASP A 183 17.07 26.10 6.48
CA ASP A 183 17.75 27.36 6.81
C ASP A 183 16.79 28.35 7.50
N TYR A 184 15.56 28.49 6.98
CA TYR A 184 14.53 29.33 7.58
C TYR A 184 14.15 28.88 8.98
N LEU A 185 13.94 27.56 9.19
CA LEU A 185 13.59 27.04 10.51
C LEU A 185 14.68 27.28 11.55
N HIS A 186 15.95 27.32 11.12
CA HIS A 186 17.08 27.65 11.99
C HIS A 186 17.28 29.17 12.20
N ASN A 187 17.10 29.98 11.13
CA ASN A 187 17.45 31.37 11.12
C ASN A 187 16.35 32.25 10.49
N PRO A 188 15.14 32.32 11.06
CA PRO A 188 14.02 33.05 10.46
C PRO A 188 14.30 34.57 10.33
N GLU A 189 15.13 35.14 11.21
CA GLU A 189 15.47 36.57 11.17
C GLU A 189 16.26 36.98 9.93
N LYS A 190 17.07 36.09 9.35
CA LYS A 190 17.81 36.32 8.10
C LYS A 190 16.86 36.69 6.95
N TYR A 191 15.73 35.98 6.85
CA TYR A 191 14.73 36.18 5.80
C TYR A 191 13.86 37.42 6.07
N THR A 192 13.39 37.58 7.29
CA THR A 192 12.58 38.72 7.70
C THR A 192 13.32 40.04 7.50
N ARG A 193 14.64 40.08 7.72
CA ARG A 193 15.47 41.28 7.58
C ARG A 193 15.52 41.81 6.14
N VAL A 194 15.43 40.95 5.14
CA VAL A 194 15.39 41.34 3.71
C VAL A 194 13.95 41.45 3.18
N GLY A 195 12.94 41.27 4.03
CA GLY A 195 11.53 41.31 3.65
C GLY A 195 11.00 40.09 2.92
N ALA A 196 11.75 38.98 2.95
CA ALA A 196 11.32 37.70 2.36
C ALA A 196 10.28 37.02 3.26
N SER A 197 9.18 36.56 2.65
CA SER A 197 8.18 35.72 3.30
C SER A 197 8.35 34.27 2.85
N MET A 198 8.48 33.35 3.81
CA MET A 198 8.55 31.93 3.49
C MET A 198 7.19 31.36 3.11
N PRO A 199 7.14 30.39 2.20
CA PRO A 199 5.92 29.69 1.86
C PRO A 199 5.34 28.99 3.09
N LYS A 200 4.02 29.10 3.28
CA LYS A 200 3.33 28.39 4.37
C LYS A 200 3.27 26.89 4.11
N GLY A 201 3.16 26.52 2.84
CA GLY A 201 3.07 25.15 2.41
C GLY A 201 3.89 24.85 1.18
N VAL A 202 4.50 23.66 1.17
CA VAL A 202 5.27 23.13 0.04
C VAL A 202 4.66 21.82 -0.41
N LEU A 203 4.44 21.71 -1.70
CA LEU A 203 3.87 20.52 -2.33
C LEU A 203 4.96 19.75 -3.07
N LEU A 204 5.28 18.56 -2.59
CA LEU A 204 6.14 17.59 -3.27
C LEU A 204 5.32 16.85 -4.32
N VAL A 205 5.73 16.96 -5.59
CA VAL A 205 4.99 16.37 -6.73
C VAL A 205 5.91 15.46 -7.52
N GLY A 206 5.42 14.30 -7.94
CA GLY A 206 6.22 13.38 -8.74
C GLY A 206 5.68 11.95 -8.76
N PRO A 207 6.31 11.04 -9.52
CA PRO A 207 5.92 9.64 -9.61
C PRO A 207 5.94 8.92 -8.27
N PRO A 208 5.21 7.80 -8.11
CA PRO A 208 5.33 6.96 -6.93
C PRO A 208 6.75 6.38 -6.80
N GLY A 209 7.20 6.16 -5.57
CA GLY A 209 8.51 5.55 -5.31
C GLY A 209 9.72 6.47 -5.41
N THR A 210 9.57 7.76 -5.75
CA THR A 210 10.68 8.72 -5.86
C THR A 210 11.21 9.27 -4.53
N GLY A 211 10.66 8.84 -3.38
CA GLY A 211 11.21 9.22 -2.08
C GLY A 211 10.60 10.48 -1.44
N LYS A 212 9.46 11.00 -1.92
CA LYS A 212 8.80 12.21 -1.38
C LYS A 212 8.62 12.19 0.14
N THR A 213 8.12 11.08 0.68
CA THR A 213 7.96 10.89 2.13
C THR A 213 9.31 10.86 2.86
N MET A 214 10.36 10.33 2.23
CA MET A 214 11.71 10.27 2.78
C MET A 214 12.35 11.66 2.81
N LEU A 215 12.20 12.44 1.74
CA LEU A 215 12.62 13.84 1.67
C LEU A 215 11.97 14.70 2.77
N ALA A 216 10.65 14.56 2.97
CA ALA A 216 9.95 15.29 4.04
C ALA A 216 10.50 14.94 5.43
N LYS A 217 10.83 13.68 5.68
CA LYS A 217 11.49 13.25 6.93
C LYS A 217 12.92 13.78 7.04
N ALA A 218 13.65 13.85 5.93
CA ALA A 218 15.01 14.39 5.91
C ALA A 218 15.02 15.89 6.25
N VAL A 219 14.09 16.68 5.71
CA VAL A 219 13.89 18.09 6.07
C VAL A 219 13.70 18.26 7.59
N ALA A 220 12.86 17.42 8.19
CA ALA A 220 12.64 17.47 9.62
C ALA A 220 13.87 17.03 10.45
N GLY A 221 14.61 16.02 9.95
CA GLY A 221 15.85 15.56 10.55
C GLY A 221 16.96 16.61 10.51
N GLU A 222 17.14 17.30 9.39
CA GLU A 222 18.09 18.40 9.25
C GLU A 222 17.70 19.61 10.10
N SER A 223 16.39 19.96 10.08
CA SER A 223 15.89 21.11 10.87
C SER A 223 15.85 20.85 12.37
N ASN A 224 15.98 19.58 12.80
CA ASN A 224 15.90 19.16 14.20
C ASN A 224 14.62 19.63 14.90
N VAL A 225 13.49 19.64 14.19
CA VAL A 225 12.18 20.04 14.69
C VAL A 225 11.21 18.85 14.77
N PRO A 226 10.14 18.93 15.60
CA PRO A 226 9.10 17.92 15.64
C PRO A 226 8.44 17.73 14.24
N PHE A 227 8.17 16.48 13.90
CA PHE A 227 7.57 16.08 12.62
C PHE A 227 6.25 15.36 12.85
N PHE A 228 5.17 15.94 12.36
CA PHE A 228 3.83 15.35 12.38
C PHE A 228 3.56 14.73 11.03
N SER A 229 3.35 13.43 10.95
CA SER A 229 3.06 12.74 9.69
C SER A 229 1.69 12.10 9.71
N MET A 230 0.90 12.36 8.67
CA MET A 230 -0.42 11.78 8.46
C MET A 230 -0.66 11.53 6.97
N SER A 231 -1.36 10.45 6.62
CA SER A 231 -1.83 10.25 5.24
C SER A 231 -3.14 10.99 5.01
N GLY A 232 -3.34 11.56 3.81
CA GLY A 232 -4.60 12.15 3.40
C GLY A 232 -5.79 11.20 3.53
N SER A 233 -5.56 9.91 3.31
CA SER A 233 -6.57 8.87 3.49
C SER A 233 -7.04 8.70 4.95
N GLU A 234 -6.21 9.03 5.94
CA GLU A 234 -6.58 8.97 7.37
C GLU A 234 -7.58 10.05 7.79
N PHE A 235 -7.76 11.09 6.97
CA PHE A 235 -8.78 12.11 7.19
C PHE A 235 -10.14 11.71 6.61
N VAL A 236 -10.18 10.76 5.68
CA VAL A 236 -11.44 10.29 5.07
C VAL A 236 -12.13 9.34 6.04
N GLU A 237 -13.29 9.74 6.54
CA GLU A 237 -14.05 9.00 7.54
C GLU A 237 -15.48 8.75 7.05
N MET A 238 -16.15 7.77 7.67
CA MET A 238 -17.55 7.45 7.33
C MET A 238 -18.56 8.46 7.89
N PHE A 239 -18.18 9.21 8.93
CA PHE A 239 -19.07 10.17 9.58
C PHE A 239 -18.66 11.61 9.24
N VAL A 240 -19.63 12.37 8.74
CA VAL A 240 -19.43 13.77 8.36
C VAL A 240 -18.91 14.62 9.52
N GLY A 241 -17.84 15.37 9.27
CA GLY A 241 -17.21 16.26 10.24
C GLY A 241 -16.10 15.63 11.08
N MET A 242 -15.87 14.32 11.01
CA MET A 242 -14.77 13.68 11.74
C MET A 242 -13.41 14.01 11.14
N GLY A 243 -13.27 14.00 9.82
CA GLY A 243 -12.05 14.42 9.13
C GLY A 243 -11.69 15.87 9.46
N ALA A 244 -12.66 16.78 9.39
CA ALA A 244 -12.47 18.17 9.80
C ALA A 244 -12.03 18.32 11.26
N SER A 245 -12.52 17.47 12.17
CA SER A 245 -12.09 17.47 13.56
C SER A 245 -10.64 16.99 13.71
N LYS A 246 -10.22 15.99 12.94
CA LYS A 246 -8.82 15.50 12.92
C LYS A 246 -7.87 16.56 12.39
N VAL A 247 -8.27 17.28 11.34
CA VAL A 247 -7.49 18.43 10.82
C VAL A 247 -7.29 19.46 11.92
N ARG A 248 -8.35 19.91 12.59
CA ARG A 248 -8.24 20.89 13.68
C ARG A 248 -7.34 20.42 14.81
N ASP A 249 -7.45 19.16 15.22
CA ASP A 249 -6.62 18.59 16.28
C ASP A 249 -5.15 18.53 15.89
N LEU A 250 -4.85 18.12 14.64
CA LEU A 250 -3.49 18.09 14.09
C LEU A 250 -2.85 19.47 14.13
N PHE A 251 -3.53 20.47 13.59
CA PHE A 251 -3.02 21.85 13.53
C PHE A 251 -2.91 22.48 14.92
N LYS A 252 -3.81 22.16 15.84
CA LYS A 252 -3.69 22.56 17.25
C LYS A 252 -2.43 22.01 17.90
N GLN A 253 -2.17 20.71 17.73
CA GLN A 253 -0.97 20.06 18.26
C GLN A 253 0.32 20.63 17.62
N ALA A 254 0.28 20.94 16.33
CA ALA A 254 1.40 21.57 15.62
C ALA A 254 1.69 22.98 16.17
N LYS A 255 0.67 23.80 16.39
CA LYS A 255 0.81 25.14 17.00
C LYS A 255 1.40 25.08 18.42
N GLU A 256 1.03 24.07 19.23
CA GLU A 256 1.54 23.86 20.58
C GLU A 256 3.03 23.43 20.60
N LYS A 257 3.52 22.88 19.50
CA LYS A 257 4.90 22.34 19.37
C LYS A 257 5.75 23.07 18.32
N ALA A 258 5.36 24.26 17.95
CA ALA A 258 6.16 25.09 17.02
C ALA A 258 7.53 25.48 17.64
N PRO A 259 8.63 25.54 16.85
CA PRO A 259 8.67 25.27 15.40
C PRO A 259 8.56 23.77 15.08
N CYS A 260 7.78 23.44 14.03
CA CYS A 260 7.56 22.05 13.63
C CYS A 260 7.18 21.93 12.14
N ILE A 261 7.23 20.70 11.62
CA ILE A 261 6.78 20.37 10.26
C ILE A 261 5.55 19.47 10.35
N VAL A 262 4.50 19.82 9.61
CA VAL A 262 3.32 18.97 9.38
C VAL A 262 3.43 18.40 7.98
N PHE A 263 3.45 17.08 7.85
CA PHE A 263 3.50 16.39 6.57
C PHE A 263 2.20 15.63 6.32
N ILE A 264 1.60 15.90 5.16
CA ILE A 264 0.40 15.22 4.68
C ILE A 264 0.75 14.46 3.42
N ASP A 265 0.84 13.13 3.53
CA ASP A 265 1.07 12.28 2.37
C ASP A 265 -0.23 12.03 1.61
N GLU A 266 -0.17 11.80 0.30
CA GLU A 266 -1.35 11.53 -0.54
C GLU A 266 -2.46 12.58 -0.35
N ILE A 267 -2.09 13.88 -0.42
CA ILE A 267 -3.04 14.99 -0.20
C ILE A 267 -4.23 14.96 -1.17
N ASP A 268 -4.09 14.34 -2.33
CA ASP A 268 -5.14 14.15 -3.32
C ASP A 268 -6.31 13.29 -2.81
N ALA A 269 -6.11 12.50 -1.75
CA ALA A 269 -7.21 11.77 -1.12
C ALA A 269 -8.33 12.69 -0.57
N ILE A 270 -7.97 13.89 -0.10
CA ILE A 270 -8.90 14.90 0.43
C ILE A 270 -9.01 16.13 -0.47
N GLY A 271 -7.98 16.39 -1.28
CA GLY A 271 -7.83 17.60 -2.08
C GLY A 271 -8.34 17.53 -3.52
N LYS A 272 -9.09 16.50 -3.91
CA LYS A 272 -9.53 16.29 -5.30
C LYS A 272 -10.53 17.36 -5.75
N LYS A 273 -10.42 17.78 -7.03
CA LYS A 273 -11.37 18.68 -7.71
C LYS A 273 -12.80 18.18 -7.62
N ARG A 274 -13.75 19.10 -7.61
CA ARG A 274 -15.19 18.83 -7.63
C ARG A 274 -15.60 18.34 -9.01
N ASP A 275 -15.86 17.04 -9.14
CA ASP A 275 -16.52 16.50 -10.33
C ASP A 275 -18.03 16.64 -10.16
N GLY A 276 -18.65 17.50 -10.97
CA GLY A 276 -20.07 17.90 -10.85
C GLY A 276 -21.11 16.79 -11.12
N GLN A 277 -20.75 15.50 -11.13
CA GLN A 277 -21.64 14.41 -11.56
C GLN A 277 -22.03 13.38 -10.49
N MET A 278 -21.54 13.44 -9.25
CA MET A 278 -21.96 12.49 -8.20
C MET A 278 -22.42 13.20 -6.93
N ALA A 279 -23.73 13.44 -6.85
CA ALA A 279 -24.41 13.84 -5.63
C ALA A 279 -24.47 12.64 -4.67
N GLY A 280 -23.77 12.69 -3.51
CA GLY A 280 -24.04 11.78 -2.41
C GLY A 280 -22.85 11.25 -1.61
N GLY A 281 -21.59 11.45 -2.00
CA GLY A 281 -20.45 10.89 -1.27
C GLY A 281 -19.31 11.87 -0.96
N ASN A 282 -19.43 13.13 -1.33
CA ASN A 282 -18.35 14.11 -1.28
C ASN A 282 -18.40 15.08 -0.08
N ASP A 283 -19.50 15.14 0.66
CA ASP A 283 -19.70 16.17 1.71
C ASP A 283 -18.62 16.09 2.81
N GLU A 284 -18.20 14.90 3.19
CA GLU A 284 -17.18 14.71 4.22
C GLU A 284 -15.80 15.15 3.75
N ARG A 285 -15.40 14.79 2.52
CA ARG A 285 -14.11 15.20 1.94
C ARG A 285 -14.07 16.70 1.72
N GLU A 286 -15.16 17.28 1.22
CA GLU A 286 -15.27 18.71 1.00
C GLU A 286 -15.20 19.50 2.32
N GLN A 287 -15.86 19.01 3.37
CA GLN A 287 -15.79 19.62 4.70
C GLN A 287 -14.37 19.53 5.28
N THR A 288 -13.69 18.41 5.08
CA THR A 288 -12.32 18.20 5.52
C THR A 288 -11.36 19.11 4.77
N LEU A 289 -11.50 19.21 3.44
CA LEU A 289 -10.73 20.14 2.61
C LEU A 289 -10.93 21.58 3.05
N ASN A 290 -12.18 22.03 3.21
CA ASN A 290 -12.49 23.39 3.64
C ASN A 290 -11.90 23.70 5.03
N GLN A 291 -11.89 22.71 5.94
CA GLN A 291 -11.23 22.88 7.24
C GLN A 291 -9.72 22.98 7.10
N LEU A 292 -9.09 22.18 6.23
CA LEU A 292 -7.65 22.28 5.95
C LEU A 292 -7.30 23.67 5.40
N LEU A 293 -8.06 24.16 4.42
CA LEU A 293 -7.87 25.51 3.86
C LEU A 293 -8.01 26.60 4.95
N THR A 294 -9.00 26.46 5.82
CA THR A 294 -9.23 27.40 6.93
C THR A 294 -8.06 27.39 7.93
N GLU A 295 -7.53 26.20 8.28
CA GLU A 295 -6.38 26.13 9.17
C GLU A 295 -5.12 26.73 8.52
N MET A 296 -4.91 26.51 7.21
CA MET A 296 -3.78 27.09 6.46
C MET A 296 -3.89 28.61 6.36
N ASP A 297 -5.08 29.14 6.10
CA ASP A 297 -5.32 30.60 6.04
C ASP A 297 -5.14 31.24 7.42
N GLY A 298 -5.52 30.55 8.49
CA GLY A 298 -5.39 31.00 9.87
C GLY A 298 -3.96 30.99 10.44
N PHE A 299 -2.95 30.59 9.64
CA PHE A 299 -1.56 30.79 10.00
C PHE A 299 -1.10 32.19 9.64
N GLU A 300 -1.09 33.09 10.60
CA GLU A 300 -0.38 34.35 10.47
C GLU A 300 1.13 34.09 10.50
N GLY A 301 1.82 34.65 9.52
CA GLY A 301 3.12 34.30 8.96
C GLY A 301 4.37 34.08 9.84
N ASN A 302 4.30 33.85 11.15
CA ASN A 302 5.49 33.70 11.98
C ASN A 302 5.44 32.58 13.06
N ASN A 303 4.50 31.66 12.97
CA ASN A 303 4.38 30.65 14.05
C ASN A 303 5.37 29.48 13.94
N GLY A 304 6.31 29.46 12.99
CA GLY A 304 7.32 28.39 12.86
C GLY A 304 6.74 27.03 12.45
N VAL A 305 5.49 26.97 11.95
CA VAL A 305 4.88 25.74 11.44
C VAL A 305 4.96 25.75 9.92
N ILE A 306 5.58 24.74 9.33
CA ILE A 306 5.64 24.56 7.88
C ILE A 306 4.85 23.30 7.51
N ILE A 307 4.04 23.42 6.46
CA ILE A 307 3.21 22.33 5.97
C ILE A 307 3.88 21.77 4.72
N LEU A 308 4.27 20.50 4.75
CA LEU A 308 4.69 19.75 3.58
C LEU A 308 3.54 18.84 3.16
N ALA A 309 3.27 18.73 1.87
CA ALA A 309 2.35 17.74 1.36
C ALA A 309 2.97 16.99 0.18
N ALA A 310 2.54 15.76 -0.06
CA ALA A 310 2.98 14.96 -1.21
C ALA A 310 1.79 14.47 -2.02
N THR A 311 1.95 14.45 -3.35
CA THR A 311 0.98 13.85 -4.26
C THR A 311 1.66 13.29 -5.51
N ASN A 312 1.06 12.24 -6.06
CA ASN A 312 1.41 11.72 -7.38
C ASN A 312 0.49 12.29 -8.48
N ARG A 313 -0.53 13.07 -8.10
CA ARG A 313 -1.57 13.59 -9.02
C ARG A 313 -1.83 15.08 -8.79
N PRO A 314 -0.86 15.95 -9.08
CA PRO A 314 -1.01 17.38 -8.83
C PRO A 314 -2.17 18.01 -9.62
N GLU A 315 -2.48 17.49 -10.80
CA GLU A 315 -3.57 17.95 -11.67
C GLU A 315 -4.96 17.61 -11.11
N SER A 316 -5.08 16.62 -10.24
CA SER A 316 -6.35 16.26 -9.58
C SER A 316 -6.70 17.16 -8.41
N LEU A 317 -5.74 17.97 -7.93
CA LEU A 317 -5.94 18.84 -6.77
C LEU A 317 -6.87 20.02 -7.06
N ASP A 318 -7.69 20.36 -6.07
CA ASP A 318 -8.49 21.59 -6.11
C ASP A 318 -7.56 22.81 -6.21
N PRO A 319 -7.80 23.73 -7.17
CA PRO A 319 -6.99 24.93 -7.34
C PRO A 319 -6.89 25.80 -6.08
N ALA A 320 -7.86 25.68 -5.17
CA ALA A 320 -7.81 26.41 -3.91
C ALA A 320 -6.62 26.02 -3.02
N LEU A 321 -6.15 24.77 -3.10
CA LEU A 321 -4.97 24.31 -2.36
C LEU A 321 -3.66 24.95 -2.83
N THR A 322 -3.58 25.27 -4.13
CA THR A 322 -2.34 25.78 -4.75
C THR A 322 -2.33 27.30 -4.93
N ARG A 323 -3.26 28.01 -4.27
CA ARG A 323 -3.26 29.49 -4.25
C ARG A 323 -2.16 30.03 -3.34
N PRO A 324 -1.63 31.26 -3.64
CA PRO A 324 -0.69 31.92 -2.76
C PRO A 324 -1.17 31.98 -1.30
N GLY A 325 -0.25 31.72 -0.37
CA GLY A 325 -0.56 31.62 1.06
C GLY A 325 -0.99 30.23 1.55
N ARG A 326 -1.01 29.22 0.67
CA ARG A 326 -1.29 27.81 0.98
C ARG A 326 -0.13 26.95 0.49
N PHE A 327 -0.35 26.01 -0.46
CA PHE A 327 0.75 25.29 -1.12
C PHE A 327 1.24 26.10 -2.33
N ASP A 328 1.93 27.16 -2.04
CA ASP A 328 2.39 28.14 -3.03
C ASP A 328 3.77 27.78 -3.63
N ARG A 329 4.52 26.88 -3.00
CA ARG A 329 5.75 26.32 -3.56
C ARG A 329 5.52 24.86 -3.99
N ARG A 330 5.87 24.56 -5.24
CA ARG A 330 5.89 23.20 -5.75
C ARG A 330 7.33 22.76 -5.93
N VAL A 331 7.67 21.58 -5.41
CA VAL A 331 8.98 20.96 -5.56
C VAL A 331 8.76 19.66 -6.33
N PRO A 332 9.19 19.58 -7.59
CA PRO A 332 9.17 18.34 -8.35
C PRO A 332 10.18 17.36 -7.73
N VAL A 333 9.78 16.11 -7.63
CA VAL A 333 10.60 14.96 -7.21
C VAL A 333 10.42 13.91 -8.29
N GLU A 334 11.31 13.95 -9.27
CA GLU A 334 11.19 13.20 -10.51
C GLU A 334 11.82 11.80 -10.38
N LEU A 335 11.81 11.02 -11.46
CA LEU A 335 12.59 9.78 -11.49
C LEU A 335 14.08 10.14 -11.53
N PRO A 336 14.94 9.40 -10.82
CA PRO A 336 16.36 9.72 -10.76
C PRO A 336 17.03 9.56 -12.14
N ASP A 337 17.91 10.49 -12.47
CA ASP A 337 18.82 10.40 -13.61
C ASP A 337 19.87 9.29 -13.39
N LEU A 338 20.77 9.11 -14.34
CA LEU A 338 21.78 8.05 -14.27
C LEU A 338 22.67 8.17 -13.02
N GLU A 339 23.13 9.38 -12.70
CA GLU A 339 23.98 9.62 -11.53
C GLU A 339 23.20 9.41 -10.22
N GLY A 340 21.95 9.87 -10.20
CA GLY A 340 21.02 9.65 -9.09
C GLY A 340 20.72 8.17 -8.85
N ARG A 341 20.47 7.38 -9.93
CA ARG A 341 20.28 5.93 -9.82
C ARG A 341 21.51 5.23 -9.24
N GLU A 342 22.69 5.58 -9.74
CA GLU A 342 23.96 5.05 -9.23
C GLU A 342 24.15 5.39 -7.75
N ALA A 343 23.91 6.64 -7.35
CA ALA A 343 24.00 7.07 -5.97
C ALA A 343 22.98 6.36 -5.05
N ILE A 344 21.75 6.17 -5.51
CA ILE A 344 20.71 5.44 -4.76
C ILE A 344 21.11 3.97 -4.57
N LEU A 345 21.58 3.30 -5.62
CA LEU A 345 22.07 1.93 -5.54
C LEU A 345 23.18 1.80 -4.51
N LYS A 346 24.18 2.70 -4.54
CA LYS A 346 25.28 2.74 -3.57
C LYS A 346 24.80 2.94 -2.12
N VAL A 347 23.78 3.77 -1.90
CA VAL A 347 23.21 3.98 -0.55
C VAL A 347 22.55 2.70 -0.03
N HIS A 348 21.79 2.01 -0.86
CA HIS A 348 21.14 0.75 -0.46
C HIS A 348 22.14 -0.40 -0.34
N ALA A 349 23.14 -0.41 -1.17
CA ALA A 349 24.24 -1.38 -1.17
C ALA A 349 25.07 -1.39 0.11
N LYS A 350 25.20 -0.25 0.83
CA LYS A 350 25.89 -0.19 2.14
C LYS A 350 25.37 -1.17 3.20
N LYS A 351 24.18 -1.70 3.02
CA LYS A 351 23.52 -2.65 3.94
C LYS A 351 23.72 -4.11 3.56
N VAL A 352 24.38 -4.37 2.43
CA VAL A 352 24.54 -5.69 1.82
C VAL A 352 26.02 -5.98 1.63
N GLN A 353 26.42 -7.24 1.76
CA GLN A 353 27.79 -7.65 1.43
C GLN A 353 27.87 -7.87 -0.08
N LEU A 354 28.68 -7.06 -0.74
CA LEU A 354 28.89 -7.07 -2.19
C LEU A 354 30.29 -7.57 -2.53
N SER A 355 30.44 -8.15 -3.71
CA SER A 355 31.75 -8.40 -4.30
C SER A 355 32.40 -7.08 -4.75
N ASP A 356 33.72 -7.06 -4.81
CA ASP A 356 34.48 -5.84 -5.12
C ASP A 356 34.41 -5.42 -6.61
N ASP A 357 33.92 -6.31 -7.47
CA ASP A 357 33.86 -6.17 -8.93
C ASP A 357 32.56 -5.55 -9.46
N VAL A 358 31.61 -5.16 -8.59
CA VAL A 358 30.30 -4.61 -9.01
C VAL A 358 30.43 -3.22 -9.62
N ASP A 359 30.09 -3.09 -10.90
CA ASP A 359 29.96 -1.81 -11.59
C ASP A 359 28.56 -1.19 -11.43
N PHE A 360 28.40 -0.33 -10.44
CA PHE A 360 27.13 0.39 -10.23
C PHE A 360 26.70 1.29 -11.38
N HIS A 361 27.66 1.76 -12.20
CA HIS A 361 27.33 2.58 -13.35
C HIS A 361 26.59 1.75 -14.41
N THR A 362 27.08 0.56 -14.71
CA THR A 362 26.40 -0.39 -15.63
C THR A 362 25.04 -0.82 -15.09
N ILE A 363 24.94 -1.15 -13.81
CA ILE A 363 23.67 -1.50 -13.15
C ILE A 363 22.66 -0.34 -13.21
N ALA A 364 23.11 0.90 -12.96
CA ALA A 364 22.24 2.09 -13.04
C ALA A 364 21.75 2.38 -14.48
N ARG A 365 22.58 2.10 -15.49
CA ARG A 365 22.17 2.19 -16.90
C ARG A 365 21.08 1.17 -17.24
N MET A 366 21.26 -0.09 -16.81
CA MET A 366 20.30 -1.15 -17.03
C MET A 366 18.95 -0.89 -16.33
N ALA A 367 19.00 -0.22 -15.18
CA ALA A 367 17.81 0.19 -14.41
C ALA A 367 17.23 1.54 -14.87
N SER A 368 17.35 1.90 -16.14
CA SER A 368 16.81 3.15 -16.70
C SER A 368 15.31 3.27 -16.44
N GLY A 369 14.86 4.44 -15.95
CA GLY A 369 13.46 4.70 -15.63
C GLY A 369 12.97 4.11 -14.30
N ALA A 370 13.84 3.41 -13.56
CA ALA A 370 13.48 2.88 -12.24
C ALA A 370 13.40 3.99 -11.19
N SER A 371 12.36 3.92 -10.35
CA SER A 371 12.21 4.77 -9.17
C SER A 371 13.16 4.36 -8.05
N GLY A 372 13.39 5.25 -7.08
CA GLY A 372 14.22 4.94 -5.91
C GLY A 372 13.76 3.72 -5.12
N ALA A 373 12.44 3.47 -5.06
CA ALA A 373 11.88 2.29 -4.42
C ALA A 373 12.18 1.00 -5.19
N GLU A 374 12.13 1.04 -6.52
CA GLU A 374 12.49 -0.09 -7.37
C GLU A 374 13.99 -0.40 -7.29
N LEU A 375 14.85 0.63 -7.27
CA LEU A 375 16.29 0.46 -7.07
C LEU A 375 16.63 -0.18 -5.71
N ALA A 376 15.93 0.24 -4.65
CA ALA A 376 16.05 -0.39 -3.33
C ALA A 376 15.63 -1.87 -3.36
N ASN A 377 14.56 -2.17 -4.11
CA ASN A 377 14.07 -3.54 -4.28
C ASN A 377 15.04 -4.40 -5.09
N ILE A 378 15.67 -3.86 -6.14
CA ILE A 378 16.71 -4.55 -6.92
C ILE A 378 17.85 -5.03 -6.00
N VAL A 379 18.37 -4.15 -5.15
CA VAL A 379 19.44 -4.52 -4.20
C VAL A 379 18.99 -5.58 -3.21
N ASN A 380 17.75 -5.49 -2.72
CA ASN A 380 17.19 -6.48 -1.80
C ASN A 380 16.97 -7.84 -2.48
N GLU A 381 16.44 -7.87 -3.72
CA GLU A 381 16.26 -9.11 -4.49
C GLU A 381 17.60 -9.78 -4.81
N ALA A 382 18.64 -9.00 -5.11
CA ALA A 382 19.99 -9.51 -5.33
C ALA A 382 20.53 -10.20 -4.06
N ALA A 383 20.33 -9.59 -2.90
CA ALA A 383 20.71 -10.20 -1.62
C ALA A 383 19.93 -11.50 -1.34
N LEU A 384 18.62 -11.50 -1.60
CA LEU A 384 17.79 -12.72 -1.47
C LEU A 384 18.21 -13.83 -2.44
N ARG A 385 18.67 -13.46 -3.65
CA ARG A 385 19.19 -14.39 -4.63
C ARG A 385 20.48 -15.04 -4.16
N ALA A 386 21.44 -14.23 -3.68
CA ALA A 386 22.71 -14.75 -3.14
C ALA A 386 22.47 -15.80 -2.03
N VAL A 387 21.52 -15.51 -1.10
CA VAL A 387 21.15 -16.45 -0.03
C VAL A 387 20.49 -17.72 -0.59
N ARG A 388 19.63 -17.63 -1.60
CA ARG A 388 19.03 -18.79 -2.27
C ARG A 388 20.07 -19.72 -2.89
N ASP A 389 21.15 -19.12 -3.41
CA ASP A 389 22.26 -19.84 -4.04
C ASP A 389 23.36 -20.22 -3.03
N ASN A 390 23.07 -20.12 -1.71
CA ASN A 390 23.98 -20.41 -0.60
C ASN A 390 25.30 -19.62 -0.66
N ARG A 391 25.25 -18.36 -1.12
CA ARG A 391 26.36 -17.40 -1.12
C ARG A 391 26.12 -16.32 -0.07
N GLU A 392 27.20 -15.79 0.52
CA GLU A 392 27.16 -14.71 1.50
C GLU A 392 27.40 -13.33 0.87
N VAL A 393 27.83 -13.31 -0.39
CA VAL A 393 28.21 -12.10 -1.12
C VAL A 393 27.34 -12.00 -2.38
N VAL A 394 26.85 -10.79 -2.64
CA VAL A 394 26.09 -10.45 -3.84
C VAL A 394 27.04 -10.09 -4.96
N THR A 395 26.86 -10.66 -6.13
CA THR A 395 27.64 -10.41 -7.35
C THR A 395 26.90 -9.46 -8.28
N GLU A 396 27.60 -8.93 -9.30
CA GLU A 396 27.00 -8.12 -10.37
C GLU A 396 25.88 -8.88 -11.09
N ALA A 397 26.08 -10.16 -11.41
CA ALA A 397 25.07 -11.02 -12.02
C ALA A 397 23.78 -11.17 -11.18
N ASP A 398 23.86 -11.06 -9.85
CA ASP A 398 22.66 -11.06 -8.99
C ASP A 398 21.89 -9.76 -9.13
N LEU A 399 22.57 -8.64 -9.25
CA LEU A 399 21.95 -7.32 -9.47
C LEU A 399 21.30 -7.25 -10.85
N GLU A 400 21.97 -7.72 -11.90
CA GLU A 400 21.43 -7.79 -13.26
C GLU A 400 20.16 -8.61 -13.32
N GLU A 401 20.16 -9.84 -12.79
CA GLU A 401 18.96 -10.69 -12.78
C GLU A 401 17.85 -10.06 -11.90
N SER A 402 18.23 -9.34 -10.85
CA SER A 402 17.25 -8.66 -9.99
C SER A 402 16.58 -7.47 -10.69
N ILE A 403 17.29 -6.77 -11.58
CA ILE A 403 16.67 -5.77 -12.47
C ILE A 403 15.60 -6.45 -13.33
N GLU A 404 15.94 -7.60 -13.94
CA GLU A 404 15.00 -8.35 -14.77
C GLU A 404 13.79 -8.84 -13.96
N VAL A 405 14.01 -9.30 -12.71
CA VAL A 405 12.93 -9.72 -11.81
C VAL A 405 12.00 -8.56 -11.48
N VAL A 406 12.53 -7.37 -11.23
CA VAL A 406 11.72 -6.19 -10.89
C VAL A 406 10.95 -5.67 -12.10
N ILE A 407 11.55 -5.68 -13.30
CA ILE A 407 10.93 -5.18 -14.54
C ILE A 407 9.99 -6.23 -15.16
N ALA A 408 10.45 -7.48 -15.32
CA ALA A 408 9.77 -8.54 -16.08
C ALA A 408 9.24 -9.69 -15.21
N GLY A 409 9.49 -9.69 -13.91
CA GLY A 409 9.08 -10.73 -12.98
C GLY A 409 10.02 -11.94 -12.96
N TYR A 410 9.74 -12.88 -12.07
CA TYR A 410 10.56 -14.10 -11.89
C TYR A 410 10.50 -15.02 -13.10
N GLN A 411 11.58 -15.78 -13.32
CA GLN A 411 11.61 -16.88 -14.30
C GLN A 411 10.59 -17.95 -13.95
N LYS A 412 9.80 -18.41 -14.91
CA LYS A 412 8.84 -19.50 -14.72
C LYS A 412 9.57 -20.84 -14.82
N LYS A 413 9.76 -21.53 -13.70
CA LYS A 413 10.42 -22.86 -13.67
C LYS A 413 9.61 -23.98 -14.33
N ASN A 414 8.28 -23.82 -14.45
CA ASN A 414 7.37 -24.87 -14.93
C ASN A 414 6.76 -24.59 -16.32
N ALA A 415 7.15 -23.50 -16.98
CA ALA A 415 6.67 -23.21 -18.33
C ALA A 415 7.57 -23.91 -19.35
N ILE A 416 7.15 -25.07 -19.81
CA ILE A 416 7.82 -25.78 -20.89
C ILE A 416 7.18 -25.32 -22.20
N LEU A 417 7.90 -24.47 -22.93
CA LEU A 417 7.52 -24.14 -24.32
C LEU A 417 7.69 -25.39 -25.19
N SER A 418 6.75 -25.65 -26.07
CA SER A 418 6.95 -26.67 -27.11
C SER A 418 8.12 -26.25 -28.01
N ALA A 419 8.77 -27.22 -28.65
CA ALA A 419 9.89 -26.94 -29.58
C ALA A 419 9.51 -25.94 -30.69
N GLN A 420 8.25 -25.97 -31.11
CA GLN A 420 7.74 -25.04 -32.10
C GLN A 420 7.56 -23.63 -31.52
N GLU A 421 6.94 -23.51 -30.34
CA GLU A 421 6.80 -22.20 -29.64
C GLU A 421 8.16 -21.60 -29.33
N LYS A 422 9.08 -22.39 -28.77
CA LYS A 422 10.46 -21.95 -28.50
C LYS A 422 11.12 -21.38 -29.77
N LYS A 423 10.93 -22.05 -30.92
CA LYS A 423 11.45 -21.58 -32.19
C LYS A 423 10.81 -20.27 -32.64
N VAL A 424 9.48 -20.13 -32.52
CA VAL A 424 8.77 -18.89 -32.85
C VAL A 424 9.25 -17.74 -32.02
N VAL A 425 9.33 -17.93 -30.69
CA VAL A 425 9.80 -16.90 -29.72
C VAL A 425 11.25 -16.51 -30.04
N SER A 426 12.14 -17.46 -30.39
CA SER A 426 13.52 -17.14 -30.75
C SER A 426 13.60 -16.19 -31.96
N TYR A 427 12.82 -16.48 -33.01
CA TYR A 427 12.75 -15.59 -34.18
C TYR A 427 12.10 -14.24 -33.85
N HIS A 428 11.10 -14.22 -32.99
CA HIS A 428 10.42 -13.01 -32.53
C HIS A 428 11.41 -12.06 -31.82
N GLU A 429 12.13 -12.55 -30.82
CA GLU A 429 13.08 -11.73 -30.05
C GLU A 429 14.27 -11.27 -30.90
N ILE A 430 14.81 -12.16 -31.76
CA ILE A 430 15.86 -11.76 -32.73
C ILE A 430 15.32 -10.78 -33.75
N GLY A 431 14.04 -10.86 -34.10
CA GLY A 431 13.38 -9.87 -34.97
C GLY A 431 13.48 -8.47 -34.44
N HIS A 432 13.18 -8.28 -33.16
CA HIS A 432 13.35 -7.00 -32.43
C HIS A 432 14.82 -6.54 -32.45
N ALA A 433 15.71 -7.43 -32.01
CA ALA A 433 17.12 -7.11 -31.87
C ALA A 433 17.79 -6.75 -33.21
N LEU A 434 17.51 -7.52 -34.26
CA LEU A 434 18.09 -7.33 -35.61
C LEU A 434 17.56 -6.04 -36.24
N VAL A 435 16.25 -5.77 -36.16
CA VAL A 435 15.69 -4.50 -36.66
C VAL A 435 16.31 -3.32 -35.90
N ALA A 436 16.49 -3.40 -34.59
CA ALA A 436 17.14 -2.36 -33.83
C ALA A 436 18.61 -2.14 -34.28
N ALA A 437 19.40 -3.21 -34.36
CA ALA A 437 20.82 -3.13 -34.73
C ALA A 437 21.08 -2.64 -36.15
N MET A 438 20.14 -2.89 -37.08
CA MET A 438 20.23 -2.43 -38.47
C MET A 438 19.75 -1.00 -38.70
N GLN A 439 19.29 -0.31 -37.66
CA GLN A 439 18.85 1.07 -37.72
C GLN A 439 19.87 2.01 -37.06
N THR A 440 19.88 3.26 -37.51
CA THR A 440 20.64 4.33 -36.86
C THR A 440 19.86 4.86 -35.66
N HIS A 441 20.57 5.28 -34.60
CA HIS A 441 19.97 5.88 -33.39
C HIS A 441 19.06 4.94 -32.59
N SER A 442 19.26 3.63 -32.68
CA SER A 442 18.64 2.66 -31.76
C SER A 442 19.55 2.39 -30.57
N ALA A 443 18.95 2.14 -29.40
CA ALA A 443 19.71 1.73 -28.23
C ALA A 443 20.40 0.37 -28.47
N PRO A 444 21.63 0.17 -27.98
CA PRO A 444 22.32 -1.11 -28.08
C PRO A 444 21.53 -2.24 -27.42
N VAL A 445 21.59 -3.41 -28.02
CA VAL A 445 21.04 -4.63 -27.43
C VAL A 445 21.99 -5.08 -26.32
N GLN A 446 21.48 -5.26 -25.10
CA GLN A 446 22.24 -5.71 -23.95
C GLN A 446 22.09 -7.20 -23.71
N LYS A 447 20.85 -7.72 -23.85
CA LYS A 447 20.51 -9.12 -23.58
C LYS A 447 19.28 -9.53 -24.34
N ILE A 448 19.23 -10.77 -24.80
CA ILE A 448 18.05 -11.39 -25.42
C ILE A 448 17.81 -12.72 -24.75
N THR A 449 16.57 -12.99 -24.32
CA THR A 449 16.21 -14.25 -23.66
C THR A 449 14.84 -14.74 -24.12
N ILE A 450 14.69 -16.06 -24.19
CA ILE A 450 13.41 -16.74 -24.45
C ILE A 450 12.91 -17.53 -23.23
N ILE A 451 13.44 -17.22 -22.04
CA ILE A 451 12.99 -17.81 -20.79
C ILE A 451 11.72 -17.09 -20.32
N PRO A 452 10.58 -17.80 -20.19
CA PRO A 452 9.32 -17.19 -19.81
C PRO A 452 9.35 -16.57 -18.40
N ARG A 453 8.72 -15.39 -18.25
CA ARG A 453 8.63 -14.64 -17.01
C ARG A 453 7.21 -14.64 -16.43
N THR A 454 7.08 -14.34 -15.14
CA THR A 454 5.78 -14.31 -14.45
C THR A 454 4.87 -13.16 -14.89
N SER A 455 5.41 -12.11 -15.49
CA SER A 455 4.63 -11.02 -16.13
C SER A 455 3.80 -11.49 -17.33
N GLY A 456 4.08 -12.69 -17.86
CA GLY A 456 3.43 -13.26 -19.04
C GLY A 456 4.28 -13.18 -20.29
N ALA A 457 5.41 -12.48 -20.27
CA ALA A 457 6.37 -12.48 -21.36
C ALA A 457 6.95 -13.88 -21.60
N LEU A 458 7.02 -14.33 -22.86
CA LEU A 458 7.62 -15.60 -23.26
C LEU A 458 9.12 -15.44 -23.55
N GLY A 459 9.55 -14.23 -23.84
CA GLY A 459 10.90 -13.77 -24.04
C GLY A 459 10.96 -12.26 -23.89
N TYR A 460 12.13 -11.68 -24.01
CA TYR A 460 12.31 -10.24 -24.15
C TYR A 460 13.70 -9.89 -24.68
N THR A 461 13.76 -8.75 -25.34
CA THR A 461 14.99 -8.13 -25.82
C THR A 461 15.25 -6.85 -25.02
N MET A 462 16.31 -6.86 -24.22
CA MET A 462 16.73 -5.69 -23.42
C MET A 462 17.62 -4.78 -24.27
N GLN A 463 17.19 -3.53 -24.41
CA GLN A 463 17.94 -2.46 -25.02
C GLN A 463 18.25 -1.40 -23.97
N VAL A 464 19.50 -0.96 -23.88
CA VAL A 464 19.96 0.00 -22.86
C VAL A 464 20.58 1.20 -23.57
N GLU A 465 20.01 2.39 -23.32
CA GLU A 465 20.58 3.64 -23.83
C GLU A 465 21.94 3.92 -23.15
N GLN A 466 22.86 4.56 -23.88
CA GLN A 466 24.18 4.89 -23.34
C GLN A 466 24.17 6.03 -22.31
N GLY A 467 23.08 6.77 -22.21
CA GLY A 467 22.85 7.87 -21.25
C GLY A 467 21.40 8.33 -21.27
N ASP A 468 21.06 9.25 -20.37
CA ASP A 468 19.71 9.80 -20.31
C ASP A 468 19.45 10.72 -21.53
N LYS A 469 18.38 10.43 -22.27
CA LYS A 469 18.00 11.11 -23.49
C LYS A 469 16.67 11.83 -23.31
N TYR A 470 16.70 13.15 -23.34
CA TYR A 470 15.51 13.99 -23.09
C TYR A 470 14.72 14.36 -24.34
N LEU A 471 15.35 14.34 -25.51
CA LEU A 471 14.72 14.70 -26.78
C LEU A 471 14.83 13.55 -27.77
N LEU A 472 13.71 13.19 -28.37
CA LEU A 472 13.60 12.20 -29.43
C LEU A 472 13.14 12.86 -30.72
N THR A 473 13.81 12.58 -31.81
CA THR A 473 13.44 13.04 -33.15
C THR A 473 12.31 12.19 -33.73
N LYS A 474 11.60 12.72 -34.73
CA LYS A 474 10.58 11.97 -35.51
C LYS A 474 11.15 10.64 -36.02
N LYS A 475 12.38 10.64 -36.55
CA LYS A 475 13.03 9.45 -37.10
C LYS A 475 13.36 8.40 -36.01
N GLU A 476 13.74 8.83 -34.82
CA GLU A 476 14.00 7.91 -33.72
C GLU A 476 12.72 7.24 -33.20
N LEU A 477 11.61 7.98 -33.16
CA LEU A 477 10.32 7.40 -32.80
C LEU A 477 9.80 6.44 -33.87
N GLU A 478 9.98 6.78 -35.17
CA GLU A 478 9.70 5.87 -36.30
C GLU A 478 10.55 4.59 -36.19
N ASN A 479 11.83 4.71 -35.87
CA ASN A 479 12.72 3.57 -35.66
C ASN A 479 12.26 2.70 -34.46
N LYS A 480 11.82 3.32 -33.34
CA LYS A 480 11.26 2.58 -32.20
C LYS A 480 10.00 1.80 -32.61
N ILE A 481 9.12 2.39 -33.41
CA ILE A 481 7.93 1.70 -33.92
C ILE A 481 8.36 0.49 -34.80
N ALA A 482 9.33 0.67 -35.72
CA ALA A 482 9.86 -0.41 -36.51
C ALA A 482 10.46 -1.54 -35.65
N THR A 483 11.20 -1.20 -34.61
CA THR A 483 11.76 -2.17 -33.65
C THR A 483 10.65 -2.95 -32.94
N PHE A 484 9.61 -2.29 -32.41
CA PHE A 484 8.47 -2.99 -31.78
C PHE A 484 7.72 -3.90 -32.75
N THR A 485 7.64 -3.54 -34.03
CA THR A 485 7.01 -4.42 -35.03
C THR A 485 7.92 -5.54 -35.54
N GLY A 486 9.20 -5.54 -35.14
CA GLY A 486 10.24 -6.48 -35.61
C GLY A 486 9.95 -7.94 -35.29
N GLY A 487 9.47 -8.24 -34.09
CA GLY A 487 9.13 -9.61 -33.69
C GLY A 487 8.03 -10.21 -34.56
N ARG A 488 6.91 -9.49 -34.73
CA ARG A 488 5.84 -9.91 -35.62
C ARG A 488 6.30 -9.99 -37.10
N ALA A 489 7.11 -9.05 -37.53
CA ALA A 489 7.67 -9.07 -38.89
C ALA A 489 8.54 -10.32 -39.12
N ALA A 490 9.30 -10.77 -38.13
CA ALA A 490 10.08 -12.00 -38.20
C ALA A 490 9.17 -13.25 -38.30
N GLU A 491 8.09 -13.31 -37.51
CA GLU A 491 7.10 -14.40 -37.63
C GLU A 491 6.51 -14.47 -39.05
N GLU A 492 6.08 -13.36 -39.62
CA GLU A 492 5.51 -13.28 -40.96
C GLU A 492 6.52 -13.70 -42.03
N VAL A 493 7.77 -13.22 -41.93
CA VAL A 493 8.82 -13.50 -42.93
C VAL A 493 9.28 -14.96 -42.89
N VAL A 494 9.29 -15.58 -41.70
CA VAL A 494 9.86 -16.91 -41.48
C VAL A 494 8.81 -18.01 -41.61
N PHE A 495 7.66 -17.82 -40.95
CA PHE A 495 6.62 -18.84 -40.84
C PHE A 495 5.39 -18.56 -41.71
N GLY A 496 5.24 -17.34 -42.24
CA GLY A 496 4.05 -16.93 -43.00
C GLY A 496 2.77 -16.81 -42.15
N GLU A 497 2.90 -16.92 -40.83
CA GLU A 497 1.82 -16.86 -39.86
C GLU A 497 2.20 -15.88 -38.74
N VAL A 498 1.21 -15.41 -37.98
CA VAL A 498 1.43 -14.51 -36.86
C VAL A 498 0.83 -15.09 -35.58
N THR A 499 1.47 -14.82 -34.45
CA THR A 499 1.00 -15.30 -33.14
C THR A 499 0.45 -14.17 -32.29
N THR A 500 -0.12 -14.52 -31.14
CA THR A 500 -0.58 -13.56 -30.13
C THR A 500 0.55 -12.95 -29.31
N GLY A 501 1.80 -13.39 -29.50
CA GLY A 501 2.98 -12.94 -28.75
C GLY A 501 3.24 -11.44 -28.88
N ALA A 502 2.97 -10.87 -30.07
CA ALA A 502 3.20 -9.45 -30.35
C ALA A 502 2.17 -8.47 -29.73
N SER A 503 1.31 -8.92 -28.80
CA SER A 503 0.23 -8.07 -28.25
C SER A 503 0.75 -6.80 -27.58
N ASN A 504 1.76 -6.91 -26.72
CA ASN A 504 2.36 -5.77 -26.05
C ASN A 504 3.10 -4.84 -27.01
N ASP A 505 3.79 -5.39 -28.01
CA ASP A 505 4.54 -4.62 -29.00
C ASP A 505 3.61 -3.78 -29.87
N ILE A 506 2.47 -4.34 -30.26
CA ILE A 506 1.41 -3.63 -30.99
C ILE A 506 0.88 -2.46 -30.14
N GLU A 507 0.67 -2.68 -28.84
CA GLU A 507 0.21 -1.63 -27.94
C GLU A 507 1.24 -0.49 -27.84
N GLN A 508 2.52 -0.82 -27.61
CA GLN A 508 3.59 0.18 -27.51
C GLN A 508 3.81 0.93 -28.84
N ALA A 509 3.86 0.23 -29.95
CA ALA A 509 3.95 0.85 -31.29
C ALA A 509 2.79 1.81 -31.55
N THR A 510 1.56 1.41 -31.23
CA THR A 510 0.36 2.24 -31.38
C THR A 510 0.40 3.46 -30.47
N LYS A 511 0.83 3.31 -29.22
CA LYS A 511 0.96 4.41 -28.25
C LYS A 511 1.95 5.46 -28.74
N ILE A 512 3.13 5.04 -29.23
CA ILE A 512 4.13 5.95 -29.79
C ILE A 512 3.58 6.65 -31.03
N ALA A 513 3.01 5.92 -31.98
CA ALA A 513 2.46 6.49 -33.19
C ALA A 513 1.35 7.52 -32.89
N ARG A 514 0.47 7.21 -31.95
CA ARG A 514 -0.58 8.15 -31.52
C ARG A 514 0.02 9.41 -30.92
N SER A 515 0.98 9.29 -30.01
CA SER A 515 1.64 10.45 -29.38
C SER A 515 2.40 11.33 -30.39
N MET A 516 3.01 10.74 -31.41
CA MET A 516 3.65 11.49 -32.51
C MET A 516 2.66 12.40 -33.23
N ILE A 517 1.44 11.91 -33.47
CA ILE A 517 0.40 12.62 -34.20
C ILE A 517 -0.34 13.61 -33.31
N THR A 518 -0.77 13.17 -32.11
CA THR A 518 -1.70 13.97 -31.28
C THR A 518 -1.00 14.94 -30.35
N ARG A 519 0.27 14.66 -29.96
CA ARG A 519 0.98 15.42 -28.92
C ARG A 519 2.22 16.14 -29.40
N TYR A 520 3.02 15.51 -30.26
CA TYR A 520 4.34 16.03 -30.60
C TYR A 520 4.37 16.86 -31.88
N GLY A 521 3.22 17.02 -32.56
CA GLY A 521 3.15 17.79 -33.81
C GLY A 521 4.01 17.19 -34.94
N MET A 522 4.15 15.86 -34.96
CA MET A 522 4.98 15.16 -35.95
C MET A 522 4.19 14.63 -37.16
N SER A 523 2.93 15.06 -37.30
CA SER A 523 2.08 14.81 -38.48
C SER A 523 2.24 15.96 -39.46
N ASP A 524 2.31 15.64 -40.74
CA ASP A 524 2.40 16.63 -41.82
C ASP A 524 1.04 17.35 -42.04
N ASP A 525 -0.09 16.72 -41.67
CA ASP A 525 -1.44 17.28 -41.83
C ASP A 525 -1.87 18.16 -40.65
N PHE A 526 -1.41 17.86 -39.44
CA PHE A 526 -1.82 18.59 -38.21
C PHE A 526 -0.75 19.57 -37.71
N ASP A 527 0.49 19.40 -38.15
CA ASP A 527 1.63 20.24 -37.79
C ASP A 527 1.69 20.52 -36.27
N MET A 528 1.81 21.78 -35.84
CA MET A 528 2.00 22.19 -34.45
C MET A 528 0.68 22.31 -33.66
N VAL A 529 -0.29 21.41 -33.88
CA VAL A 529 -1.56 21.43 -33.15
C VAL A 529 -1.64 20.23 -32.18
N ALA A 530 -1.84 20.53 -30.89
CA ALA A 530 -2.08 19.50 -29.89
C ALA A 530 -3.53 19.01 -29.95
N MET A 531 -3.72 17.72 -30.22
CA MET A 531 -5.03 17.08 -30.35
C MET A 531 -5.47 16.31 -29.12
N GLU A 532 -4.63 16.27 -28.08
CA GLU A 532 -4.93 15.60 -26.82
C GLU A 532 -4.54 16.44 -25.61
N THR A 533 -5.25 16.21 -24.51
CA THR A 533 -4.90 16.73 -23.18
C THR A 533 -4.49 15.55 -22.30
N VAL A 534 -3.29 15.62 -21.72
CA VAL A 534 -2.79 14.58 -20.81
C VAL A 534 -3.18 14.92 -19.39
N THR A 535 -3.85 14.00 -18.72
CA THR A 535 -4.12 14.01 -17.28
C THR A 535 -3.32 12.88 -16.63
N ASN A 536 -3.07 12.94 -15.33
CA ASN A 536 -2.28 11.95 -14.59
C ASN A 536 -0.83 11.79 -15.10
N GLN A 537 -0.14 12.90 -15.32
CA GLN A 537 1.21 12.95 -15.91
C GLN A 537 2.20 11.95 -15.26
N TYR A 538 2.14 11.76 -13.94
CA TYR A 538 3.04 10.88 -13.19
C TYR A 538 2.54 9.44 -13.00
N LEU A 539 1.35 9.09 -13.52
CA LEU A 539 0.72 7.78 -13.34
C LEU A 539 0.36 7.09 -14.68
N GLY A 540 1.16 7.32 -15.69
CA GLY A 540 0.99 6.69 -17.00
C GLY A 540 0.20 7.52 -18.01
N GLY A 541 -0.28 8.71 -17.62
CA GLY A 541 -0.83 9.70 -18.54
C GLY A 541 -2.13 9.28 -19.22
N ASP A 542 -3.28 9.46 -18.56
CA ASP A 542 -4.56 9.34 -19.26
C ASP A 542 -4.67 10.47 -20.27
N ALA A 543 -4.70 10.14 -21.55
CA ALA A 543 -4.88 11.10 -22.64
C ALA A 543 -6.35 11.16 -23.05
N SER A 544 -6.90 12.34 -23.12
CA SER A 544 -8.23 12.59 -23.70
C SER A 544 -8.10 13.40 -24.97
N LEU A 545 -8.74 12.95 -26.06
CA LEU A 545 -8.72 13.66 -27.32
C LEU A 545 -9.55 14.95 -27.21
N ALA A 546 -8.95 16.07 -27.63
CA ALA A 546 -9.53 17.42 -27.63
C ALA A 546 -9.84 17.89 -29.06
N CYS A 547 -10.47 17.02 -29.86
CA CYS A 547 -10.75 17.29 -31.28
C CYS A 547 -12.11 16.73 -31.71
N SER A 548 -12.58 17.13 -32.90
CA SER A 548 -13.85 16.64 -33.46
C SER A 548 -13.80 15.17 -33.87
N ALA A 549 -14.96 14.53 -34.03
CA ALA A 549 -15.05 13.14 -34.50
C ALA A 549 -14.43 12.91 -35.88
N ASP A 550 -14.47 13.89 -36.78
CA ASP A 550 -13.84 13.79 -38.09
C ASP A 550 -12.32 13.85 -37.98
N THR A 551 -11.78 14.71 -37.11
CA THR A 551 -10.35 14.74 -36.80
C THR A 551 -9.87 13.42 -36.18
N GLN A 552 -10.68 12.80 -35.29
CA GLN A 552 -10.37 11.50 -34.70
C GLN A 552 -10.23 10.41 -35.75
N LYS A 553 -11.11 10.35 -36.74
CA LYS A 553 -10.99 9.41 -37.87
C LYS A 553 -9.68 9.58 -38.63
N GLU A 554 -9.29 10.84 -38.85
CA GLU A 554 -8.06 11.15 -39.54
C GLU A 554 -6.82 10.75 -38.72
N ILE A 555 -6.84 11.01 -37.39
CA ILE A 555 -5.80 10.54 -36.48
C ILE A 555 -5.67 9.02 -36.57
N ASP A 556 -6.80 8.28 -36.47
CA ASP A 556 -6.79 6.82 -36.52
C ASP A 556 -6.24 6.31 -37.84
N ARG A 557 -6.58 6.95 -38.97
CA ARG A 557 -6.03 6.63 -40.30
C ARG A 557 -4.51 6.78 -40.33
N GLN A 558 -4.00 7.91 -39.82
CA GLN A 558 -2.55 8.20 -39.83
C GLN A 558 -1.78 7.26 -38.90
N VAL A 559 -2.35 6.93 -37.72
CA VAL A 559 -1.73 5.93 -36.82
C VAL A 559 -1.58 4.59 -37.50
N VAL A 560 -2.63 4.11 -38.19
CA VAL A 560 -2.58 2.85 -38.94
C VAL A 560 -1.55 2.91 -40.07
N GLU A 561 -1.51 4.00 -40.83
CA GLU A 561 -0.56 4.17 -41.93
C GLU A 561 0.89 4.23 -41.41
N LEU A 562 1.14 4.96 -40.33
CA LEU A 562 2.47 5.06 -39.72
C LEU A 562 2.96 3.68 -39.25
N VAL A 563 2.16 2.97 -38.47
CA VAL A 563 2.53 1.64 -37.95
C VAL A 563 2.75 0.65 -39.12
N LYS A 564 1.89 0.65 -40.15
CA LYS A 564 2.08 -0.19 -41.32
C LYS A 564 3.37 0.14 -42.08
N ARG A 565 3.66 1.41 -42.27
CA ARG A 565 4.89 1.84 -42.98
C ARG A 565 6.14 1.35 -42.24
N GLU A 566 6.19 1.52 -40.92
CA GLU A 566 7.34 1.09 -40.14
C GLU A 566 7.41 -0.44 -40.01
N HIS A 567 6.27 -1.13 -40.01
CA HIS A 567 6.23 -2.60 -40.06
C HIS A 567 6.79 -3.14 -41.41
N GLU A 568 6.42 -2.54 -42.56
CA GLU A 568 6.99 -2.93 -43.86
C GLU A 568 8.50 -2.63 -43.93
N LYS A 569 8.96 -1.55 -43.30
CA LYS A 569 10.39 -1.26 -43.13
C LYS A 569 11.09 -2.35 -42.33
N ALA A 570 10.51 -2.80 -41.20
CA ALA A 570 11.04 -3.90 -40.41
C ALA A 570 11.13 -5.20 -41.24
N LYS A 571 10.07 -5.56 -41.94
CA LYS A 571 10.07 -6.72 -42.86
C LYS A 571 11.20 -6.65 -43.91
N LYS A 572 11.37 -5.49 -44.50
CA LYS A 572 12.44 -5.29 -45.51
C LYS A 572 13.82 -5.51 -44.88
N ILE A 573 14.08 -4.93 -43.68
CA ILE A 573 15.34 -5.13 -42.94
C ILE A 573 15.60 -6.62 -42.69
N LEU A 574 14.59 -7.36 -42.27
CA LEU A 574 14.71 -8.79 -41.96
C LEU A 574 14.90 -9.64 -43.23
N LEU A 575 14.24 -9.31 -44.33
CA LEU A 575 14.42 -9.98 -45.61
C LEU A 575 15.83 -9.75 -46.19
N ASP A 576 16.31 -8.52 -46.11
CA ASP A 576 17.65 -8.14 -46.59
C ASP A 576 18.76 -8.81 -45.76
N ASN A 577 18.47 -9.21 -44.50
CA ASN A 577 19.38 -9.86 -43.58
C ASN A 577 18.94 -11.27 -43.17
N ARG A 578 18.23 -11.99 -44.02
CA ARG A 578 17.60 -13.27 -43.72
C ARG A 578 18.58 -14.29 -43.14
N GLN A 579 19.77 -14.44 -43.69
CA GLN A 579 20.77 -15.39 -43.17
C GLN A 579 21.16 -15.07 -41.73
N LYS A 580 21.41 -13.80 -41.43
CA LYS A 580 21.75 -13.36 -40.04
C LYS A 580 20.61 -13.60 -39.07
N LEU A 581 19.35 -13.40 -39.52
CA LEU A 581 18.16 -13.72 -38.73
C LEU A 581 18.12 -15.22 -38.36
N ASP A 582 18.37 -16.09 -39.33
CA ASP A 582 18.35 -17.54 -39.13
C ASP A 582 19.50 -17.99 -38.21
N ASP A 583 20.72 -17.47 -38.39
CA ASP A 583 21.90 -17.82 -37.61
C ASP A 583 21.70 -17.40 -36.13
N LEU A 584 21.29 -16.16 -35.89
CA LEU A 584 21.04 -15.63 -34.55
C LEU A 584 19.87 -16.33 -33.84
N ALA A 585 18.77 -16.61 -34.55
CA ALA A 585 17.61 -17.26 -33.97
C ALA A 585 17.90 -18.71 -33.59
N ASN A 586 18.68 -19.45 -34.38
CA ASN A 586 19.13 -20.79 -34.05
C ASN A 586 20.07 -20.78 -32.85
N TYR A 587 21.01 -19.83 -32.77
CA TYR A 587 21.90 -19.69 -31.62
C TYR A 587 21.12 -19.37 -30.33
N LEU A 588 20.15 -18.44 -30.39
CA LEU A 588 19.27 -18.15 -29.25
C LEU A 588 18.39 -19.35 -28.88
N TYR A 589 17.90 -20.11 -29.86
CA TYR A 589 17.14 -21.34 -29.60
C TYR A 589 17.92 -22.36 -28.77
N GLU A 590 19.22 -22.51 -29.06
CA GLU A 590 20.10 -23.45 -28.34
C GLU A 590 20.50 -22.92 -26.95
N LYS A 591 20.92 -21.66 -26.86
CA LYS A 591 21.44 -21.05 -25.62
C LYS A 591 20.36 -20.52 -24.66
N GLU A 592 19.15 -20.24 -25.16
CA GLU A 592 18.00 -19.64 -24.45
C GLU A 592 18.22 -18.21 -23.98
N THR A 593 19.46 -17.78 -23.80
CA THR A 593 19.84 -16.39 -23.42
C THR A 593 21.17 -16.07 -24.07
N ILE A 594 21.28 -14.90 -24.70
CA ILE A 594 22.50 -14.39 -25.32
C ILE A 594 22.75 -12.95 -24.85
N THR A 595 24.03 -12.60 -24.69
CA THR A 595 24.45 -11.23 -24.36
C THR A 595 24.46 -10.35 -25.61
N GLY A 596 24.52 -9.02 -25.42
CA GLY A 596 24.65 -8.07 -26.52
C GLY A 596 25.96 -8.25 -27.30
N ASP A 597 27.05 -8.60 -26.64
CA ASP A 597 28.35 -8.84 -27.26
C ASP A 597 28.32 -10.09 -28.15
N GLU A 598 27.75 -11.19 -27.67
CA GLU A 598 27.54 -12.40 -28.47
C GLU A 598 26.65 -12.13 -29.67
N PHE A 599 25.56 -11.36 -29.47
CA PHE A 599 24.68 -10.95 -30.56
C PHE A 599 25.44 -10.15 -31.64
N MET A 600 26.25 -9.17 -31.22
CA MET A 600 27.03 -8.33 -32.11
C MET A 600 28.16 -9.10 -32.82
N ALA A 601 28.80 -10.06 -32.14
CA ALA A 601 29.82 -10.91 -32.72
C ALA A 601 29.26 -11.73 -33.87
N ILE A 602 28.14 -12.42 -33.68
CA ILE A 602 27.45 -13.20 -34.72
C ILE A 602 26.98 -12.29 -35.86
N LEU A 603 26.40 -11.13 -35.52
CA LEU A 603 25.92 -10.15 -36.50
C LEU A 603 27.03 -9.66 -37.42
N ASN A 604 28.26 -9.53 -36.92
CA ASN A 604 29.44 -9.11 -37.67
C ASN A 604 30.18 -10.26 -38.35
N GLY A 605 29.71 -11.50 -38.17
CA GLY A 605 30.32 -12.69 -38.82
C GLY A 605 31.53 -13.23 -38.07
N ASN A 606 31.72 -12.90 -36.81
CA ASN A 606 32.79 -13.43 -35.95
C ASN A 606 32.37 -14.79 -35.37
N ASP A 607 33.34 -15.68 -35.21
CA ASP A 607 33.08 -17.01 -34.63
C ASP A 607 33.12 -16.94 -33.09
N VAL A 608 31.94 -16.79 -32.45
CA VAL A 608 31.77 -16.67 -31.00
C VAL A 608 32.40 -17.83 -30.23
N GLN A 609 32.48 -19.05 -30.84
CA GLN A 609 33.15 -20.19 -30.21
C GLN A 609 34.69 -20.04 -30.19
N ALA A 610 35.24 -19.28 -31.08
CA ALA A 610 36.68 -19.01 -31.10
C ALA A 610 37.04 -17.91 -30.09
N GLU A 611 36.20 -16.89 -29.93
CA GLU A 611 36.41 -15.79 -28.94
C GLU A 611 36.24 -16.28 -27.53
N ALA A 612 35.19 -17.02 -27.19
CA ALA A 612 34.99 -17.61 -25.85
C ALA A 612 36.12 -18.59 -25.44
N LYS A 613 36.71 -19.32 -26.41
CA LYS A 613 37.88 -20.17 -26.14
C LYS A 613 39.16 -19.34 -25.95
N ALA A 614 39.26 -18.18 -26.57
CA ALA A 614 40.39 -17.28 -26.41
C ALA A 614 40.33 -16.56 -25.05
N GLU A 615 39.17 -16.11 -24.60
CA GLU A 615 38.98 -15.50 -23.28
C GLU A 615 39.23 -16.50 -22.14
N THR A 616 38.65 -17.72 -22.21
CA THR A 616 38.95 -18.77 -21.24
C THR A 616 40.41 -19.19 -21.22
N ALA A 617 41.12 -19.09 -22.32
CA ALA A 617 42.55 -19.36 -22.39
C ALA A 617 43.41 -18.21 -21.83
N ILE A 618 42.93 -16.98 -21.88
CA ILE A 618 43.56 -15.81 -21.28
C ILE A 618 43.36 -15.83 -19.75
N GLU A 619 42.14 -16.05 -19.28
CA GLU A 619 41.82 -16.20 -17.85
C GLU A 619 42.59 -17.37 -17.19
N ALA A 620 42.70 -18.51 -17.89
CA ALA A 620 43.49 -19.64 -17.41
C ALA A 620 44.99 -19.33 -17.36
N LYS A 621 45.50 -18.46 -18.23
CA LYS A 621 46.91 -18.01 -18.17
C LYS A 621 47.14 -17.00 -17.07
N GLU A 622 46.25 -16.07 -16.84
CA GLU A 622 46.33 -15.10 -15.75
C GLU A 622 46.21 -15.77 -14.37
N ALA A 623 45.37 -16.81 -14.25
CA ALA A 623 45.25 -17.63 -13.05
C ALA A 623 46.55 -18.42 -12.78
N ASP A 624 47.20 -18.98 -13.81
CA ASP A 624 48.46 -19.76 -13.69
C ASP A 624 49.70 -18.84 -13.43
N ASP A 625 49.69 -17.59 -13.88
CA ASP A 625 50.72 -16.61 -13.59
C ASP A 625 50.56 -16.00 -12.17
N ASN A 626 49.35 -15.85 -11.67
CA ASN A 626 49.11 -15.43 -10.28
C ASN A 626 49.49 -16.54 -9.25
N GLU A 627 49.31 -17.82 -9.58
CA GLU A 627 49.76 -18.93 -8.71
C GLU A 627 51.29 -19.10 -8.65
N LYS A 628 52.02 -18.57 -9.65
CA LYS A 628 53.49 -18.62 -9.68
C LYS A 628 54.17 -17.43 -9.02
N THR A 629 53.39 -16.44 -8.53
CA THR A 629 53.92 -15.19 -7.94
C THR A 629 53.63 -15.07 -6.43
N VAL A 630 53.10 -16.11 -5.78
CA VAL A 630 52.89 -16.20 -4.32
C VAL A 630 54.00 -17.07 -3.68
#